data_3eca143295bf00715e057aa843c8a7a5
#
_entry.id   3eca143295bf00715e057aa843c8a7a5
#
_cell.length_a   1.000
_cell.length_b   1.000
_cell.length_c   1.000
_cell.angle_alpha   90.00
_cell.angle_beta   90.00
_cell.angle_gamma   90.00
#
_symmetry.space_group_name_H-M   'P 1'
#
loop_
_entity.id
_entity.type
_entity.pdbx_description
1 polymer ?
#
loop_
_entity_poly.entity_id
_entity_poly.type
_entity_poly.pdbx_seq_one_letter_code
_entity_poly.pdbx_strand_id
1 'polypeptide(L)'
;MENISGVNDQKVDLLIKDIYSYYDRIREIFNEVENIMDSTSTFYKSDTANLIRHEFQQYKDKFYIVGKNILSYADDMEKVKKNYANRVVEATTYL
;
A
#
# COMPACT_ATOMS: atom_id res chain seq x y z
N MET A 1 26.89 0.94 8.55
CA MET A 1 26.96 -0.08 9.59
C MET A 1 26.26 -1.34 9.15
N GLU A 2 26.88 -2.44 9.37
CA GLU A 2 26.32 -3.69 9.01
C GLU A 2 25.21 -4.12 9.91
N ASN A 3 24.33 -4.84 9.33
CA ASN A 3 23.16 -5.35 9.97
C ASN A 3 23.48 -6.68 10.64
N ILE A 4 23.21 -6.77 11.90
CA ILE A 4 23.67 -7.89 12.71
C ILE A 4 22.82 -9.15 12.52
N SER A 5 21.53 -9.01 12.20
CA SER A 5 20.63 -10.16 12.12
C SER A 5 19.76 -10.20 10.89
N GLY A 6 20.21 -9.62 9.80
CA GLY A 6 19.47 -9.63 8.55
C GLY A 6 18.42 -8.53 8.41
N VAL A 7 18.27 -7.66 9.42
CA VAL A 7 17.43 -6.46 9.27
C VAL A 7 18.29 -5.33 8.75
N ASN A 8 18.15 -4.98 7.48
CA ASN A 8 18.87 -3.87 6.87
C ASN A 8 17.95 -2.64 6.89
N ASP A 9 18.23 -1.70 7.78
CA ASP A 9 17.41 -0.51 8.00
C ASP A 9 17.19 0.31 6.73
N GLN A 10 18.25 0.49 5.94
CA GLN A 10 18.14 1.27 4.71
C GLN A 10 17.23 0.58 3.69
N LYS A 11 17.37 -0.74 3.54
CA LYS A 11 16.52 -1.50 2.63
C LYS A 11 15.08 -1.52 3.11
N VAL A 12 14.85 -1.66 4.40
CA VAL A 12 13.50 -1.62 4.98
C VAL A 12 12.86 -0.26 4.73
N ASP A 13 13.58 0.83 4.99
CA ASP A 13 13.07 2.18 4.76
C ASP A 13 12.70 2.42 3.29
N LEU A 14 13.54 1.97 2.36
CA LEU A 14 13.27 2.10 0.94
C LEU A 14 12.05 1.28 0.51
N LEU A 15 11.92 0.06 1.01
CA LEU A 15 10.77 -0.79 0.70
C LEU A 15 9.47 -0.20 1.23
N ILE A 16 9.49 0.31 2.46
CA ILE A 16 8.31 0.95 3.06
C ILE A 16 7.92 2.18 2.22
N LYS A 17 8.88 3.01 1.87
CA LYS A 17 8.63 4.19 1.02
C LYS A 17 8.04 3.78 -0.32
N ASP A 18 8.57 2.75 -0.94
CA ASP A 18 8.08 2.27 -2.23
C ASP A 18 6.66 1.73 -2.12
N ILE A 19 6.34 1.00 -1.06
CA ILE A 19 5.00 0.48 -0.82
C ILE A 19 4.00 1.63 -0.75
N TYR A 20 4.27 2.66 0.04
CA TYR A 20 3.38 3.82 0.16
C TYR A 20 3.25 4.56 -1.16
N SER A 21 4.35 4.73 -1.89
CA SER A 21 4.37 5.42 -3.17
C SER A 21 3.53 4.69 -4.23
N TYR A 22 3.70 3.37 -4.34
CA TYR A 22 2.93 2.57 -5.28
C TYR A 22 1.45 2.51 -4.92
N TYR A 23 1.14 2.39 -3.63
CA TYR A 23 -0.24 2.41 -3.17
C TYR A 23 -0.93 3.72 -3.56
N ASP A 24 -0.29 4.86 -3.30
CA ASP A 24 -0.85 6.17 -3.63
C ASP A 24 -1.07 6.32 -5.14
N ARG A 25 -0.11 5.87 -5.94
CA ARG A 25 -0.21 5.94 -7.40
C ARG A 25 -1.38 5.10 -7.93
N ILE A 26 -1.52 3.87 -7.42
CA ILE A 26 -2.62 3.00 -7.85
C ILE A 26 -3.96 3.59 -7.43
N ARG A 27 -4.04 4.15 -6.23
CA ARG A 27 -5.26 4.82 -5.76
C ARG A 27 -5.64 6.00 -6.66
N GLU A 28 -4.67 6.79 -7.08
CA GLU A 28 -4.91 7.89 -8.02
C GLU A 28 -5.44 7.38 -9.36
N ILE A 29 -4.86 6.30 -9.88
CA ILE A 29 -5.31 5.69 -11.13
C ILE A 29 -6.75 5.21 -11.02
N PHE A 30 -7.12 4.54 -9.93
CA PHE A 30 -8.50 4.13 -9.71
C PHE A 30 -9.45 5.32 -9.68
N ASN A 31 -9.06 6.41 -9.02
CA ASN A 31 -9.89 7.62 -8.95
C ASN A 31 -10.06 8.26 -10.32
N GLU A 32 -9.01 8.32 -11.13
CA GLU A 32 -9.06 8.87 -12.48
C GLU A 32 -9.98 8.04 -13.38
N VAL A 33 -9.85 6.72 -13.33
CA VAL A 33 -10.71 5.82 -14.12
C VAL A 33 -12.16 5.96 -13.68
N GLU A 34 -12.42 6.04 -12.38
CA GLU A 34 -13.77 6.25 -11.86
C GLU A 34 -14.37 7.57 -12.38
N ASN A 35 -13.59 8.64 -12.38
CA ASN A 35 -14.05 9.93 -12.90
C ASN A 35 -14.39 9.84 -14.39
N ILE A 36 -13.60 9.12 -15.17
CA ILE A 36 -13.89 8.90 -16.59
C ILE A 36 -15.19 8.12 -16.75
N MET A 37 -15.36 7.05 -16.00
CA MET A 37 -16.59 6.23 -16.05
C MET A 37 -17.81 7.05 -15.66
N ASP A 38 -17.70 7.84 -14.60
CA ASP A 38 -18.80 8.70 -14.16
C ASP A 38 -19.14 9.76 -15.20
N SER A 39 -18.14 10.35 -15.84
CA SER A 39 -18.35 11.36 -16.88
C SER A 39 -19.05 10.79 -18.10
N THR A 40 -18.87 9.51 -18.41
CA THR A 40 -19.51 8.85 -19.54
C THR A 40 -20.90 8.33 -19.23
N SER A 41 -21.30 8.31 -17.96
CA SER A 41 -22.56 7.69 -17.52
C SER A 41 -23.81 8.39 -18.06
N THR A 42 -23.70 9.65 -18.45
CA THR A 42 -24.83 10.43 -18.98
C THR A 42 -25.10 10.15 -20.45
N PHE A 43 -24.11 9.75 -21.22
CA PHE A 43 -24.26 9.54 -22.65
C PHE A 43 -23.91 8.12 -23.11
N TYR A 44 -23.25 7.33 -22.32
CA TYR A 44 -22.96 5.93 -22.61
C TYR A 44 -23.76 5.03 -21.68
N LYS A 45 -25.00 4.79 -22.06
CA LYS A 45 -25.95 3.99 -21.27
C LYS A 45 -26.31 2.73 -22.03
N SER A 46 -25.85 1.60 -21.53
CA SER A 46 -26.18 0.29 -22.04
C SER A 46 -26.04 -0.72 -20.89
N ASP A 47 -26.61 -1.89 -21.06
CA ASP A 47 -26.48 -2.94 -20.05
C ASP A 47 -25.02 -3.30 -19.84
N THR A 48 -24.25 -3.39 -20.93
CA THR A 48 -22.81 -3.69 -20.87
C THR A 48 -22.05 -2.59 -20.13
N ALA A 49 -22.32 -1.31 -20.43
CA ALA A 49 -21.67 -0.20 -19.77
C ALA A 49 -21.98 -0.18 -18.28
N ASN A 50 -23.23 -0.42 -17.91
CA ASN A 50 -23.63 -0.48 -16.50
C ASN A 50 -22.97 -1.64 -15.76
N LEU A 51 -22.86 -2.80 -16.42
CA LEU A 51 -22.18 -3.95 -15.87
C LEU A 51 -20.70 -3.65 -15.62
N ILE A 52 -20.02 -3.04 -16.58
CA ILE A 52 -18.60 -2.68 -16.45
C ILE A 52 -18.38 -1.70 -15.30
N ARG A 53 -19.25 -0.69 -15.17
CA ARG A 53 -19.16 0.25 -14.05
C ARG A 53 -19.34 -0.45 -12.71
N HIS A 54 -20.28 -1.40 -12.64
CA HIS A 54 -20.51 -2.18 -11.42
C HIS A 54 -19.30 -3.05 -11.08
N GLU A 55 -18.75 -3.74 -12.06
CA GLU A 55 -17.54 -4.56 -11.89
C GLU A 55 -16.35 -3.72 -11.45
N PHE A 56 -16.19 -2.53 -12.01
CA PHE A 56 -15.13 -1.62 -11.60
C PHE A 56 -15.24 -1.27 -10.12
N GLN A 57 -16.46 -0.97 -9.65
CA GLN A 57 -16.68 -0.67 -8.24
C GLN A 57 -16.27 -1.85 -7.34
N GLN A 58 -16.59 -3.07 -7.74
CA GLN A 58 -16.18 -4.25 -7.00
C GLN A 58 -14.66 -4.41 -6.94
N TYR A 59 -13.95 -4.16 -8.05
CA TYR A 59 -12.49 -4.21 -8.08
C TYR A 59 -11.89 -3.10 -7.23
N LYS A 60 -12.47 -1.93 -7.24
CA LYS A 60 -12.03 -0.81 -6.40
C LYS A 60 -12.14 -1.16 -4.92
N ASP A 61 -13.26 -1.74 -4.51
CA ASP A 61 -13.47 -2.16 -3.12
C ASP A 61 -12.45 -3.23 -2.71
N LYS A 62 -12.19 -4.20 -3.58
CA LYS A 62 -11.15 -5.21 -3.35
C LYS A 62 -9.77 -4.59 -3.25
N PHE A 63 -9.47 -3.62 -4.09
CA PHE A 63 -8.20 -2.90 -4.03
C PHE A 63 -8.00 -2.24 -2.68
N TYR A 64 -9.03 -1.58 -2.13
CA TYR A 64 -8.92 -0.95 -0.82
C TYR A 64 -8.68 -1.97 0.30
N ILE A 65 -9.31 -3.14 0.23
CA ILE A 65 -9.09 -4.20 1.21
C ILE A 65 -7.65 -4.71 1.13
N VAL A 66 -7.18 -5.05 -0.06
CA VAL A 66 -5.81 -5.50 -0.27
C VAL A 66 -4.81 -4.42 0.09
N GLY A 67 -5.13 -3.17 -0.26
CA GLY A 67 -4.31 -2.01 0.06
C GLY A 67 -4.10 -1.83 1.56
N LYS A 68 -5.15 -1.99 2.36
CA LYS A 68 -5.03 -1.95 3.82
C LYS A 68 -4.06 -3.01 4.32
N ASN A 69 -4.13 -4.22 3.75
CA ASN A 69 -3.23 -5.30 4.13
C ASN A 69 -1.79 -5.00 3.76
N ILE A 70 -1.57 -4.41 2.60
CA ILE A 70 -0.23 -4.00 2.16
C ILE A 70 0.32 -2.90 3.07
N LEU A 71 -0.49 -1.92 3.44
CA LEU A 71 -0.06 -0.86 4.36
C LEU A 71 0.22 -1.41 5.75
N SER A 72 -0.57 -2.39 6.22
CA SER A 72 -0.28 -3.09 7.46
C SER A 72 1.05 -3.83 7.42
N TYR A 73 1.36 -4.42 6.28
CA TYR A 73 2.65 -5.09 6.10
C TYR A 73 3.80 -4.10 6.23
N ALA A 74 3.68 -2.92 5.61
CA ALA A 74 4.68 -1.87 5.73
C ALA A 74 4.82 -1.37 7.18
N ASP A 75 3.70 -1.20 7.87
CA ASP A 75 3.68 -0.79 9.27
C ASP A 75 4.36 -1.83 10.16
N ASP A 76 4.11 -3.11 9.92
CA ASP A 76 4.75 -4.20 10.65
C ASP A 76 6.26 -4.23 10.43
N MET A 77 6.71 -4.01 9.20
CA MET A 77 8.15 -3.88 8.93
C MET A 77 8.78 -2.74 9.71
N GLU A 78 8.09 -1.61 9.80
CA GLU A 78 8.57 -0.47 10.57
C GLU A 78 8.69 -0.81 12.06
N LYS A 79 7.69 -1.50 12.60
CA LYS A 79 7.69 -1.93 14.00
C LYS A 79 8.81 -2.93 14.29
N VAL A 80 9.01 -3.89 13.41
CA VAL A 80 10.08 -4.89 13.54
C VAL A 80 11.44 -4.19 13.54
N LYS A 81 11.64 -3.25 12.64
CA LYS A 81 12.87 -2.46 12.58
C LYS A 81 13.12 -1.70 13.88
N LYS A 82 12.12 -1.03 14.42
CA LYS A 82 12.22 -0.28 15.67
C LYS A 82 12.50 -1.19 16.85
N ASN A 83 11.79 -2.32 16.93
CA ASN A 83 11.99 -3.28 18.01
C ASN A 83 13.40 -3.87 17.98
N TYR A 84 13.89 -4.18 16.80
CA TYR A 84 15.25 -4.67 16.64
C TYR A 84 16.28 -3.64 17.10
N ALA A 85 16.13 -2.40 16.69
CA ALA A 85 17.01 -1.33 17.10
C ALA A 85 17.01 -1.13 18.63
N ASN A 86 15.84 -1.19 19.26
CA ASN A 86 15.70 -1.09 20.70
C ASN A 86 16.42 -2.23 21.42
N ARG A 87 16.30 -3.45 20.93
CA ARG A 87 17.00 -4.60 21.50
C ARG A 87 18.51 -4.45 21.45
N VAL A 88 19.02 -3.95 20.34
CA VAL A 88 20.44 -3.69 20.19
C VAL A 88 20.91 -2.65 21.19
N VAL A 89 20.16 -1.56 21.36
CA VAL A 89 20.46 -0.51 22.34
C VAL A 89 20.46 -1.07 23.75
N GLU A 90 19.44 -1.85 24.11
CA GLU A 90 19.36 -2.48 25.44
C GLU A 90 20.55 -3.39 25.71
N ALA A 91 20.90 -4.24 24.75
CA ALA A 91 22.03 -5.14 24.89
C ALA A 91 23.33 -4.36 25.11
N THR A 92 23.51 -3.26 24.37
CA THR A 92 24.68 -2.39 24.53
C THR A 92 24.71 -1.70 25.89
N THR A 93 23.56 -1.34 26.41
CA THR A 93 23.46 -0.68 27.71
C THR A 93 23.91 -1.58 28.86
N TYR A 94 23.64 -2.88 28.77
CA TYR A 94 24.01 -3.85 29.79
C TYR A 94 25.45 -4.35 29.70
N LEU A 95 26.12 -4.07 28.63
CA LEU A 95 27.52 -4.43 28.49
C LEU A 95 28.43 -3.37 29.12
#